data_1863a1265d141792fc1c1677efecbf69
#
_entry.id   1863a1265d141792fc1c1677efecbf69
#
_cell.length_a   1.000
_cell.length_b   1.000
_cell.length_c   1.000
_cell.angle_alpha   90.00
_cell.angle_beta   90.00
_cell.angle_gamma   90.00
#
_symmetry.space_group_name_H-M   'P 1'
#
loop_
_entity.id
_entity.type
_entity.pdbx_description
1 polymer ?
#
loop_
_entity_poly.entity_id
_entity_poly.type
_entity_poly.pdbx_seq_one_letter_code
_entity_poly.pdbx_strand_id
1 'polypeptide(L)'
;MAKRHYPVVVVGAGISGATLAERYATVYGKEVLVLEKRDHIAGNCYDYKDEAGILVPKYGPHFFHTKWQSVWNYVSQFTDWHPYEHRVVGWVDGQYVPIPVNIETVNALFGLTIETEEEMKQWL
;
A
#
# COMPACT_ATOMS: atom_id res chain seq x y z
N MET A 1 -38.80 11.57 14.90
CA MET A 1 -37.49 10.91 15.06
C MET A 1 -36.52 11.86 15.73
N ALA A 2 -35.88 11.47 16.83
CA ALA A 2 -34.87 12.29 17.49
C ALA A 2 -33.66 12.48 16.56
N LYS A 3 -33.21 13.71 16.37
CA LYS A 3 -31.98 14.00 15.62
C LYS A 3 -30.80 13.51 16.45
N ARG A 4 -30.06 12.51 15.94
CA ARG A 4 -28.83 12.06 16.57
C ARG A 4 -27.72 13.06 16.23
N HIS A 5 -27.00 13.52 17.25
CA HIS A 5 -25.89 14.43 17.10
C HIS A 5 -24.59 13.67 17.27
N TYR A 6 -23.67 13.81 16.32
CA TYR A 6 -22.34 13.24 16.38
C TYR A 6 -21.30 14.35 16.58
N PRO A 7 -20.50 14.28 17.65
CA PRO A 7 -19.48 15.31 17.94
C PRO A 7 -18.34 15.32 16.91
N VAL A 8 -18.14 14.20 16.22
CA VAL A 8 -17.12 14.05 15.17
C VAL A 8 -17.74 13.38 13.94
N VAL A 9 -17.51 13.96 12.78
CA VAL A 9 -17.89 13.40 11.49
C VAL A 9 -16.65 13.28 10.63
N VAL A 10 -16.34 12.08 10.16
CA VAL A 10 -15.24 11.77 9.24
C VAL A 10 -15.83 11.44 7.88
N VAL A 11 -15.36 12.11 6.83
CA VAL A 11 -15.79 11.86 5.46
C VAL A 11 -14.74 11.07 4.73
N GLY A 12 -15.11 9.87 4.29
CA GLY A 12 -14.24 8.87 3.68
C GLY A 12 -13.77 7.79 4.67
N ALA A 13 -13.97 6.52 4.31
CA ALA A 13 -13.58 5.34 5.08
C ALA A 13 -12.33 4.64 4.51
N GLY A 14 -11.43 5.39 3.88
CA GLY A 14 -10.07 4.94 3.55
C GLY A 14 -9.18 4.89 4.79
N ILE A 15 -7.92 4.50 4.62
CA ILE A 15 -6.96 4.35 5.73
C ILE A 15 -6.89 5.60 6.62
N SER A 16 -6.82 6.81 6.02
CA SER A 16 -6.75 8.07 6.79
C SER A 16 -8.01 8.31 7.62
N GLY A 17 -9.19 8.13 7.01
CA GLY A 17 -10.46 8.32 7.71
C GLY A 17 -10.67 7.28 8.81
N ALA A 18 -10.34 6.02 8.56
CA ALA A 18 -10.38 4.95 9.55
C ALA A 18 -9.46 5.24 10.75
N THR A 19 -8.22 5.69 10.47
CA THR A 19 -7.27 6.07 11.52
C THR A 19 -7.79 7.22 12.38
N LEU A 20 -8.31 8.27 11.75
CA LEU A 20 -8.86 9.41 12.49
C LEU A 20 -10.07 8.99 13.34
N ALA A 21 -11.00 8.23 12.77
CA ALA A 21 -12.17 7.75 13.48
C ALA A 21 -11.79 6.89 14.68
N GLU A 22 -10.86 5.95 14.50
CA GLU A 22 -10.36 5.10 15.58
C GLU A 22 -9.69 5.92 16.68
N ARG A 23 -8.82 6.88 16.33
CA ARG A 23 -8.14 7.74 17.33
C ARG A 23 -9.11 8.61 18.11
N TYR A 24 -10.11 9.22 17.46
CA TYR A 24 -11.13 9.98 18.16
C TYR A 24 -12.00 9.13 19.08
N ALA A 25 -12.34 7.93 18.65
CA ALA A 25 -13.12 7.00 19.47
C ALA A 25 -12.31 6.48 20.67
N THR A 26 -11.09 5.99 20.42
CA THR A 26 -10.30 5.28 21.43
C THR A 26 -9.56 6.22 22.38
N VAL A 27 -8.95 7.30 21.86
CA VAL A 27 -8.14 8.21 22.69
C VAL A 27 -9.00 9.27 23.38
N TYR A 28 -9.99 9.81 22.65
CA TYR A 28 -10.81 10.92 23.16
C TYR A 28 -12.20 10.46 23.63
N GLY A 29 -12.55 9.18 23.51
CA GLY A 29 -13.85 8.65 23.90
C GLY A 29 -15.03 9.30 23.18
N LYS A 30 -14.83 9.75 21.94
CA LYS A 30 -15.86 10.45 21.17
C LYS A 30 -16.67 9.48 20.31
N GLU A 31 -17.96 9.72 20.23
CA GLU A 31 -18.79 9.07 19.22
C GLU A 31 -18.47 9.69 17.84
N VAL A 32 -18.14 8.82 16.87
CA VAL A 32 -17.71 9.21 15.52
C VAL A 32 -18.68 8.68 14.49
N LEU A 33 -19.15 9.54 13.60
CA LEU A 33 -19.85 9.13 12.37
C LEU A 33 -18.87 9.13 11.21
N VAL A 34 -18.75 7.99 10.53
CA VAL A 34 -17.99 7.88 9.28
C VAL A 34 -18.95 7.83 8.11
N LEU A 35 -18.76 8.71 7.13
CA LEU A 35 -19.53 8.75 5.89
C LEU A 35 -18.63 8.31 4.73
N GLU A 36 -19.04 7.27 4.01
CA GLU A 36 -18.34 6.78 2.83
C GLU A 36 -19.25 6.86 1.60
N LYS A 37 -18.69 7.31 0.48
CA LYS A 37 -19.39 7.44 -0.79
C LYS A 37 -19.49 6.10 -1.55
N ARG A 38 -18.46 5.27 -1.42
CA ARG A 38 -18.38 3.96 -2.08
C ARG A 38 -19.24 2.96 -1.33
N ASP A 39 -19.56 1.86 -1.98
CA ASP A 39 -20.27 0.71 -1.41
C ASP A 39 -19.36 -0.19 -0.53
N HIS A 40 -18.13 0.22 -0.28
CA HIS A 40 -17.14 -0.49 0.52
C HIS A 40 -16.26 0.48 1.32
N ILE A 41 -15.65 0.00 2.39
CA ILE A 41 -14.63 0.68 3.20
C ILE A 41 -13.22 0.45 2.63
N ALA A 42 -12.16 0.88 3.32
CA ALA A 42 -10.74 0.76 3.00
C ALA A 42 -10.25 1.66 1.85
N GLY A 43 -11.13 2.39 1.16
CA GLY A 43 -10.72 3.30 0.09
C GLY A 43 -10.01 2.57 -1.05
N ASN A 44 -8.82 3.03 -1.42
CA ASN A 44 -8.04 2.39 -2.49
C ASN A 44 -7.32 1.11 -2.05
N CYS A 45 -7.25 0.83 -0.75
CA CYS A 45 -6.72 -0.42 -0.23
C CYS A 45 -7.77 -1.54 -0.14
N TYR A 46 -8.90 -1.37 -0.83
CA TYR A 46 -9.97 -2.36 -0.82
C TYR A 46 -9.64 -3.54 -1.73
N ASP A 47 -9.72 -4.74 -1.13
CA ASP A 47 -9.58 -6.01 -1.80
C ASP A 47 -10.90 -6.77 -1.74
N TYR A 48 -11.14 -7.61 -2.72
CA TYR A 48 -12.27 -8.53 -2.73
C TYR A 48 -11.82 -9.92 -3.22
N LYS A 49 -12.60 -10.94 -2.89
CA LYS A 49 -12.40 -12.27 -3.47
C LYS A 49 -13.22 -12.39 -4.75
N ASP A 50 -12.59 -12.84 -5.82
CA ASP A 50 -13.27 -13.17 -7.07
C ASP A 50 -14.05 -14.50 -6.96
N GLU A 51 -14.67 -14.92 -8.05
CA GLU A 51 -15.46 -16.17 -8.11
C GLU A 51 -14.62 -17.44 -7.84
N ALA A 52 -13.31 -17.38 -8.10
CA ALA A 52 -12.36 -18.46 -7.80
C ALA A 52 -11.82 -18.40 -6.36
N GLY A 53 -12.22 -17.40 -5.58
CA GLY A 53 -11.76 -17.17 -4.20
C GLY A 53 -10.39 -16.48 -4.12
N ILE A 54 -9.87 -15.95 -5.23
CA ILE A 54 -8.61 -15.23 -5.29
C ILE A 54 -8.81 -13.81 -4.79
N LEU A 55 -7.91 -13.35 -3.92
CA LEU A 55 -7.93 -11.98 -3.41
C LEU A 55 -7.41 -11.01 -4.49
N VAL A 56 -8.27 -10.08 -4.89
CA VAL A 56 -7.98 -9.12 -5.96
C VAL A 56 -8.03 -7.70 -5.42
N PRO A 57 -6.92 -6.93 -5.53
CA PRO A 57 -6.92 -5.50 -5.23
C PRO A 57 -7.71 -4.72 -6.27
N LYS A 58 -8.86 -4.15 -5.88
CA LYS A 58 -9.79 -3.47 -6.82
C LYS A 58 -9.17 -2.26 -7.53
N TYR A 59 -8.25 -1.57 -6.87
CA TYR A 59 -7.63 -0.33 -7.36
C TYR A 59 -6.13 -0.46 -7.61
N GLY A 60 -5.66 -1.70 -7.78
CA GLY A 60 -4.24 -2.02 -7.90
C GLY A 60 -3.61 -2.36 -6.55
N PRO A 61 -2.46 -3.05 -6.58
CA PRO A 61 -1.80 -3.51 -5.36
C PRO A 61 -1.28 -2.34 -4.53
N HIS A 62 -1.52 -2.43 -3.22
CA HIS A 62 -1.02 -1.49 -2.23
C HIS A 62 -0.22 -2.25 -1.19
N PHE A 63 1.09 -2.01 -1.15
CA PHE A 63 1.98 -2.66 -0.20
C PHE A 63 2.30 -1.68 0.92
N PHE A 64 2.07 -2.12 2.16
CA PHE A 64 2.44 -1.31 3.31
C PHE A 64 3.94 -1.42 3.58
N HIS A 65 4.58 -0.28 3.70
CA HIS A 65 5.96 -0.16 4.17
C HIS A 65 6.12 1.07 5.04
N THR A 66 6.96 0.99 6.05
CA THR A 66 7.30 2.11 6.92
C THR A 66 8.67 1.91 7.55
N LYS A 67 9.40 3.01 7.75
CA LYS A 67 10.61 3.04 8.58
C LYS A 67 10.34 3.43 10.03
N TRP A 68 9.10 3.73 10.37
CA TRP A 68 8.71 4.21 11.70
C TRP A 68 8.11 3.08 12.52
N GLN A 69 8.81 2.64 13.57
CA GLN A 69 8.36 1.58 14.47
C GLN A 69 7.02 1.91 15.13
N SER A 70 6.78 3.19 15.45
CA SER A 70 5.50 3.63 16.04
C SER A 70 4.32 3.41 15.10
N VAL A 71 4.50 3.65 13.80
CA VAL A 71 3.47 3.40 12.78
C VAL A 71 3.24 1.90 12.63
N TRP A 72 4.32 1.11 12.55
CA TRP A 72 4.23 -0.35 12.51
C TRP A 72 3.45 -0.90 13.69
N ASN A 73 3.81 -0.51 14.90
CA ASN A 73 3.15 -0.97 16.14
C ASN A 73 1.66 -0.58 16.18
N TYR A 74 1.31 0.59 15.64
CA TYR A 74 -0.08 1.03 15.58
C TYR A 74 -0.90 0.19 14.60
N VAL A 75 -0.45 0.05 13.36
CA VAL A 75 -1.24 -0.67 12.33
C VAL A 75 -1.31 -2.17 12.59
N SER A 76 -0.27 -2.75 13.23
CA SER A 76 -0.23 -4.18 13.60
C SER A 76 -1.24 -4.57 14.69
N GLN A 77 -1.94 -3.60 15.30
CA GLN A 77 -3.06 -3.90 16.19
C GLN A 77 -4.32 -4.34 15.44
N PHE A 78 -4.39 -4.11 14.13
CA PHE A 78 -5.61 -4.30 13.34
C PHE A 78 -5.49 -5.39 12.28
N THR A 79 -4.29 -5.94 12.06
CA THR A 79 -4.06 -6.95 11.01
C THR A 79 -2.86 -7.83 11.33
N ASP A 80 -2.88 -9.03 10.80
CA ASP A 80 -1.70 -9.87 10.65
C ASP A 80 -1.01 -9.56 9.34
N TRP A 81 0.32 -9.53 9.33
CA TRP A 81 1.12 -9.17 8.18
C TRP A 81 1.60 -10.41 7.44
N HIS A 82 1.44 -10.39 6.12
CA HIS A 82 2.07 -11.35 5.23
C HIS A 82 3.33 -10.71 4.62
N PRO A 83 4.53 -11.24 4.89
CA PRO A 83 5.75 -10.76 4.25
C PRO A 83 5.66 -10.93 2.74
N TYR A 84 5.84 -9.85 2.01
CA TYR A 84 5.76 -9.85 0.57
C TYR A 84 6.85 -8.97 -0.05
N GLU A 85 7.61 -9.54 -0.97
CA GLU A 85 8.61 -8.82 -1.75
C GLU A 85 8.10 -8.66 -3.18
N HIS A 86 7.83 -7.43 -3.57
CA HIS A 86 7.32 -7.12 -4.91
C HIS A 86 8.45 -6.99 -5.90
N ARG A 87 8.44 -7.84 -6.93
CA ARG A 87 9.41 -7.80 -8.02
C ARG A 87 8.70 -7.44 -9.31
N VAL A 88 9.07 -6.29 -9.87
CA VAL A 88 8.55 -5.84 -11.17
C VAL A 88 9.58 -6.14 -12.23
N VAL A 89 9.12 -6.70 -13.32
CA VAL A 89 9.93 -6.93 -14.51
C VAL A 89 9.25 -6.32 -15.74
N GLY A 90 10.04 -5.78 -16.64
CA GLY A 90 9.61 -5.33 -17.96
C GLY A 90 10.07 -6.28 -19.04
N TRP A 91 9.33 -6.35 -20.13
CA TRP A 91 9.75 -7.06 -21.35
C TRP A 91 10.34 -6.05 -22.32
N VAL A 92 11.64 -6.15 -22.59
CA VAL A 92 12.38 -5.23 -23.46
C VAL A 92 13.31 -6.04 -24.37
N ASP A 93 13.26 -5.81 -25.67
CA ASP A 93 14.12 -6.43 -26.68
C ASP A 93 14.24 -7.96 -26.56
N GLY A 94 13.10 -8.63 -26.30
CA GLY A 94 13.04 -10.09 -26.26
C GLY A 94 13.47 -10.71 -24.93
N GLN A 95 13.67 -9.94 -23.87
CA GLN A 95 14.08 -10.42 -22.54
C GLN A 95 13.37 -9.72 -21.39
N TYR A 96 13.29 -10.39 -20.23
CA TYR A 96 12.81 -9.77 -18.99
C TYR A 96 13.93 -9.03 -18.29
N VAL A 97 13.66 -7.79 -17.88
CA VAL A 97 14.59 -6.97 -17.13
C VAL A 97 13.93 -6.42 -15.86
N PRO A 98 14.67 -6.24 -14.75
CA PRO A 98 14.13 -5.64 -13.53
C PRO A 98 13.67 -4.19 -13.71
N ILE A 99 12.58 -3.83 -13.02
CA ILE A 99 12.10 -2.44 -12.92
C ILE A 99 11.92 -2.09 -11.42
N PRO A 100 12.38 -0.94 -10.96
CA PRO A 100 13.05 0.15 -11.70
C PRO A 100 14.43 -0.26 -12.22
N VAL A 101 14.92 0.49 -13.21
CA VAL A 101 16.24 0.26 -13.82
C VAL A 101 17.33 0.20 -12.75
N ASN A 102 18.13 -0.83 -12.80
CA ASN A 102 19.24 -1.10 -11.91
C ASN A 102 20.44 -1.70 -12.69
N ILE A 103 21.50 -2.11 -12.00
CA ILE A 103 22.69 -2.70 -12.63
C ILE A 103 22.33 -3.94 -13.48
N GLU A 104 21.45 -4.81 -12.98
CA GLU A 104 21.01 -6.02 -13.72
C GLU A 104 20.28 -5.62 -15.01
N THR A 105 19.45 -4.58 -14.98
CA THR A 105 18.75 -4.05 -16.16
C THR A 105 19.75 -3.58 -17.22
N VAL A 106 20.76 -2.81 -16.80
CA VAL A 106 21.80 -2.29 -17.70
C VAL A 106 22.65 -3.42 -18.26
N ASN A 107 23.08 -4.35 -17.42
CA ASN A 107 23.84 -5.51 -17.88
C ASN A 107 23.06 -6.33 -18.92
N ALA A 108 21.78 -6.60 -18.66
CA ALA A 108 20.96 -7.37 -19.56
C ALA A 108 20.76 -6.68 -20.93
N LEU A 109 20.53 -5.36 -20.94
CA LEU A 109 20.22 -4.62 -22.16
C LEU A 109 21.48 -4.30 -23.00
N PHE A 110 22.63 -4.11 -22.37
CA PHE A 110 23.85 -3.70 -23.04
C PHE A 110 24.94 -4.79 -23.11
N GLY A 111 24.63 -5.99 -22.60
CA GLY A 111 25.59 -7.11 -22.59
C GLY A 111 26.80 -6.87 -21.71
N LEU A 112 26.61 -6.16 -20.60
CA LEU A 112 27.68 -5.80 -19.67
C LEU A 112 27.72 -6.75 -18.47
N THR A 113 28.79 -6.64 -17.67
CA THR A 113 29.03 -7.43 -16.44
C THR A 113 29.45 -6.51 -15.28
N ILE A 114 28.75 -5.40 -15.13
CA ILE A 114 28.95 -4.45 -14.02
C ILE A 114 28.50 -5.12 -12.72
N GLU A 115 29.35 -5.08 -11.70
CA GLU A 115 29.08 -5.69 -10.38
C GLU A 115 28.87 -4.66 -9.28
N THR A 116 29.45 -3.45 -9.44
CA THR A 116 29.45 -2.42 -8.39
C THR A 116 28.85 -1.11 -8.85
N GLU A 117 28.43 -0.29 -7.88
CA GLU A 117 27.94 1.08 -8.16
C GLU A 117 29.07 1.98 -8.72
N GLU A 118 30.31 1.76 -8.34
CA GLU A 118 31.47 2.47 -8.83
C GLU A 118 31.70 2.18 -10.31
N GLU A 119 31.63 0.93 -10.72
CA GLU A 119 31.72 0.55 -12.13
C GLU A 119 30.55 1.12 -12.94
N MET A 120 29.34 1.11 -12.37
CA MET A 120 28.17 1.74 -13.01
C MET A 120 28.37 3.24 -13.21
N LYS A 121 28.93 3.96 -12.23
CA LYS A 121 29.24 5.39 -12.35
C LYS A 121 30.29 5.70 -13.41
N GLN A 122 31.23 4.77 -13.63
CA GLN A 122 32.25 4.92 -14.68
C GLN A 122 31.69 4.67 -16.07
N TRP A 123 30.67 3.83 -16.17
CA TRP A 123 30.00 3.51 -17.43
C TRP A 123 29.05 4.61 -17.88
N LEU A 124 28.38 5.33 -16.94
CA LEU A 124 27.50 6.45 -17.20
C LEU A 124 28.23 7.69 -17.70
#